data_73a4afdaacd4e9ea28dced7527b4a59f
#
_entry.id   73a4afdaacd4e9ea28dced7527b4a59f
#
_cell.length_a   1.000
_cell.length_b   1.000
_cell.length_c   1.000
_cell.angle_alpha   90.00
_cell.angle_beta   90.00
_cell.angle_gamma   90.00
#
_symmetry.space_group_name_H-M   'P 1'
#
loop_
_entity.id
_entity.type
_entity.pdbx_description
1 polymer ?
#
loop_
_entity_poly.entity_id
_entity_poly.type
_entity_poly.pdbx_seq_one_letter_code
_entity_poly.pdbx_strand_id
1 'polypeptide(L)'
;MKEFGSDIEEIVDLKNRQGHLGYLGAIGDGSRGKETQIAETKLSPVEYDLIIVGTPVWAWSPTPAIRTYIEKNSGLSGKKVALFFTQDAPKPYAVEKTKALMPNANVVGVLTVSKALSDKAETEKKVVAWCTTLKQQ
;
A
#
# COMPACT_ATOMS: atom_id res chain seq x y z
N MET A 1 -14.12 3.29 -0.94
CA MET A 1 -13.53 4.25 -1.88
C MET A 1 -14.52 5.01 -2.74
N LYS A 2 -15.81 4.67 -2.71
CA LYS A 2 -16.88 5.50 -3.30
C LYS A 2 -16.91 6.95 -2.76
N GLU A 3 -16.35 7.17 -1.57
CA GLU A 3 -16.29 8.48 -0.89
C GLU A 3 -15.50 9.57 -1.65
N PHE A 4 -14.56 9.17 -2.53
CA PHE A 4 -13.72 10.13 -3.26
C PHE A 4 -14.06 10.25 -4.75
N GLY A 5 -14.98 9.43 -5.29
CA GLY A 5 -15.11 9.30 -6.75
C GLY A 5 -13.79 8.83 -7.39
N SER A 6 -13.05 7.95 -6.69
CA SER A 6 -11.69 7.56 -7.05
C SER A 6 -11.67 6.33 -7.96
N ASP A 7 -10.69 6.27 -8.83
CA ASP A 7 -10.33 5.06 -9.55
C ASP A 7 -9.53 4.11 -8.65
N ILE A 8 -9.63 2.82 -8.92
CA ILE A 8 -8.93 1.78 -8.18
C ILE A 8 -8.23 0.86 -9.15
N GLU A 9 -6.96 0.58 -8.88
CA GLU A 9 -6.18 -0.40 -9.61
C GLU A 9 -5.49 -1.37 -8.64
N GLU A 10 -5.56 -2.66 -8.95
CA GLU A 10 -4.80 -3.69 -8.25
C GLU A 10 -3.41 -3.81 -8.88
N ILE A 11 -2.38 -3.75 -8.05
CA ILE A 11 -1.00 -4.03 -8.48
C ILE A 11 -0.77 -5.54 -8.42
N VAL A 12 -0.79 -6.18 -9.59
CA VAL A 12 -0.72 -7.64 -9.72
C VAL A 12 0.73 -8.12 -9.74
N ASP A 13 1.09 -8.97 -8.77
CA ASP A 13 2.37 -9.69 -8.74
C ASP A 13 2.33 -10.86 -9.74
N LEU A 14 3.22 -10.86 -10.72
CA LEU A 14 3.31 -11.93 -11.72
C LEU A 14 4.02 -13.19 -11.20
N LYS A 15 4.69 -13.11 -10.06
CA LYS A 15 5.31 -14.27 -9.42
C LYS A 15 4.24 -15.13 -8.77
N ASN A 16 4.19 -16.41 -9.13
CA ASN A 16 3.29 -17.36 -8.49
C ASN A 16 3.68 -17.56 -7.01
N ARG A 17 2.83 -17.09 -6.10
CA ARG A 17 3.01 -17.20 -4.64
C ARG A 17 1.99 -18.12 -3.98
N GLN A 18 1.34 -18.99 -4.75
CA GLN A 18 0.37 -19.95 -4.23
C GLN A 18 1.06 -21.13 -3.55
N GLY A 19 0.42 -21.69 -2.50
CA GLY A 19 0.91 -22.83 -1.72
C GLY A 19 1.94 -22.46 -0.64
N HIS A 20 2.30 -23.48 0.18
CA HIS A 20 3.22 -23.30 1.31
C HIS A 20 4.61 -22.78 0.90
N LEU A 21 5.15 -23.28 -0.20
CA LEU A 21 6.45 -22.82 -0.73
C LEU A 21 6.39 -21.39 -1.25
N GLY A 22 5.29 -21.01 -1.88
CA GLY A 22 5.04 -19.63 -2.32
C GLY A 22 4.93 -18.65 -1.14
N TYR A 23 4.28 -19.06 -0.06
CA TYR A 23 4.16 -18.27 1.16
C TYR A 23 5.52 -18.06 1.86
N LEU A 24 6.33 -19.11 2.01
CA LEU A 24 7.68 -19.00 2.58
C LEU A 24 8.58 -18.11 1.71
N GLY A 25 8.49 -18.23 0.39
CA GLY A 25 9.18 -17.35 -0.55
C GLY A 25 8.74 -15.90 -0.42
N ALA A 26 7.44 -15.65 -0.23
CA ALA A 26 6.88 -14.32 -0.03
C ALA A 26 7.41 -13.63 1.24
N ILE A 27 7.51 -14.37 2.36
CA ILE A 27 8.11 -13.89 3.61
C ILE A 27 9.59 -13.53 3.38
N GLY A 28 10.35 -14.42 2.73
CA GLY A 28 11.76 -14.20 2.43
C GLY A 28 12.00 -12.99 1.51
N ASP A 29 11.20 -12.82 0.49
CA ASP A 29 11.29 -11.69 -0.44
C ASP A 29 10.89 -10.37 0.25
N GLY A 30 9.84 -10.40 1.07
CA GLY A 30 9.41 -9.23 1.86
C GLY A 30 10.48 -8.77 2.86
N SER A 31 11.09 -9.70 3.60
CA SER A 31 12.13 -9.39 4.58
C SER A 31 13.42 -8.86 3.95
N ARG A 32 13.78 -9.33 2.75
CA ARG A 32 14.98 -8.92 2.01
C ARG A 32 14.77 -7.70 1.12
N GLY A 33 13.55 -7.14 1.06
CA GLY A 33 13.24 -5.99 0.23
C GLY A 33 13.40 -6.24 -1.28
N LYS A 34 13.18 -7.47 -1.74
CA LYS A 34 13.31 -7.81 -3.16
C LYS A 34 12.15 -7.25 -3.97
N GLU A 35 12.49 -6.77 -5.15
CA GLU A 35 11.53 -6.45 -6.20
C GLU A 35 10.90 -7.73 -6.78
N THR A 36 9.76 -7.55 -7.44
CA THR A 36 9.08 -8.61 -8.21
C THR A 36 8.68 -8.07 -9.57
N GLN A 37 8.25 -8.95 -10.46
CA GLN A 37 7.61 -8.51 -11.70
C GLN A 37 6.13 -8.25 -11.42
N ILE A 38 5.66 -7.08 -11.84
CA ILE A 38 4.25 -6.69 -11.76
C ILE A 38 3.66 -6.56 -13.16
N ALA A 39 2.35 -6.78 -13.28
CA ALA A 39 1.61 -6.51 -14.50
C ALA A 39 1.69 -5.00 -14.83
N GLU A 40 1.49 -4.69 -16.11
CA GLU A 40 1.41 -3.31 -16.56
C GLU A 40 0.26 -2.59 -15.85
N THR A 41 0.53 -1.39 -15.32
CA THR A 41 -0.47 -0.54 -14.69
C THR A 41 -1.13 0.38 -15.71
N LYS A 42 -2.44 0.61 -15.53
CA LYS A 42 -3.25 1.42 -16.46
C LYS A 42 -3.41 2.86 -16.00
N LEU A 43 -3.39 3.07 -14.67
CA LEU A 43 -3.56 4.38 -14.07
C LEU A 43 -2.21 5.05 -13.83
N SER A 44 -2.09 6.30 -14.26
CA SER A 44 -0.87 7.07 -14.09
C SER A 44 -0.98 7.99 -12.88
N PRO A 45 -0.09 7.89 -11.87
CA PRO A 45 -0.14 8.74 -10.68
C PRO A 45 -0.12 10.24 -10.96
N VAL A 46 0.45 10.67 -12.10
CA VAL A 46 0.54 12.09 -12.45
C VAL A 46 -0.82 12.74 -12.71
N GLU A 47 -1.84 11.93 -13.06
CA GLU A 47 -3.20 12.40 -13.38
C GLU A 47 -4.07 12.65 -12.14
N TYR A 48 -3.58 12.32 -10.95
CA TYR A 48 -4.34 12.40 -9.70
C TYR A 48 -3.74 13.43 -8.73
N ASP A 49 -4.60 14.12 -7.98
CA ASP A 49 -4.20 15.07 -6.93
C ASP A 49 -3.81 14.35 -5.64
N LEU A 50 -4.41 13.20 -5.37
CA LEU A 50 -4.15 12.36 -4.21
C LEU A 50 -4.06 10.89 -4.63
N ILE A 51 -3.00 10.23 -4.22
CA ILE A 51 -2.79 8.80 -4.44
C ILE A 51 -2.88 8.07 -3.11
N ILE A 52 -3.72 7.05 -3.03
CA ILE A 52 -3.79 6.17 -1.86
C ILE A 52 -3.11 4.85 -2.21
N VAL A 53 -2.00 4.55 -1.55
CA VAL A 53 -1.29 3.29 -1.69
C VAL A 53 -1.70 2.35 -0.56
N GLY A 54 -2.41 1.28 -0.92
CA GLY A 54 -2.86 0.25 0.02
C GLY A 54 -2.02 -1.02 -0.09
N THR A 55 -1.60 -1.59 1.05
CA THR A 55 -0.82 -2.84 1.07
C THR A 55 -1.03 -3.62 2.37
N PRO A 56 -1.12 -4.95 2.32
CA PRO A 56 -0.88 -5.74 3.52
C PRO A 56 0.59 -5.67 3.93
N VAL A 57 0.84 -5.81 5.24
CA VAL A 57 2.21 -5.85 5.77
C VAL A 57 2.72 -7.29 5.79
N TRP A 58 3.78 -7.56 5.03
CA TRP A 58 4.48 -8.84 4.99
C TRP A 58 5.89 -8.68 5.57
N ALA A 59 6.21 -9.45 6.60
CA ALA A 59 7.53 -9.41 7.24
C ALA A 59 8.04 -7.98 7.51
N TRP A 60 7.21 -7.15 8.16
CA TRP A 60 7.50 -5.75 8.50
C TRP A 60 7.78 -4.83 7.30
N SER A 61 7.25 -5.16 6.13
CA SER A 61 7.46 -4.42 4.88
C SER A 61 6.18 -4.36 4.05
N PRO A 62 6.05 -3.42 3.11
CA PRO A 62 5.02 -3.51 2.08
C PRO A 62 5.27 -4.76 1.22
N THR A 63 4.23 -5.24 0.54
CA THR A 63 4.37 -6.39 -0.36
C THR A 63 5.39 -6.08 -1.48
N PRO A 64 6.07 -7.11 -2.02
CA PRO A 64 7.01 -6.92 -3.11
C PRO A 64 6.41 -6.21 -4.33
N ALA A 65 5.14 -6.49 -4.67
CA ALA A 65 4.46 -5.82 -5.77
C ALA A 65 4.31 -4.31 -5.53
N ILE A 66 3.88 -3.90 -4.35
CA ILE A 66 3.76 -2.48 -3.98
C ILE A 66 5.13 -1.81 -3.90
N ARG A 67 6.15 -2.49 -3.38
CA ARG A 67 7.53 -1.98 -3.43
C ARG A 67 7.96 -1.69 -4.86
N THR A 68 7.84 -2.68 -5.74
CA THR A 68 8.19 -2.54 -7.17
C THR A 68 7.41 -1.40 -7.83
N TYR A 69 6.11 -1.30 -7.55
CA TYR A 69 5.28 -0.22 -8.08
C TYR A 69 5.81 1.16 -7.67
N ILE A 70 6.10 1.35 -6.39
CA ILE A 70 6.61 2.63 -5.86
C ILE A 70 7.96 2.97 -6.50
N GLU A 71 8.90 2.02 -6.52
CA GLU A 71 10.26 2.23 -7.03
C GLU A 71 10.28 2.54 -8.55
N LYS A 72 9.36 1.96 -9.31
CA LYS A 72 9.23 2.20 -10.75
C LYS A 72 8.42 3.45 -11.12
N ASN A 73 7.67 4.04 -10.17
CA ASN A 73 6.78 5.15 -10.46
C ASN A 73 7.34 6.49 -9.97
N SER A 74 8.16 7.14 -10.80
CA SER A 74 8.62 8.52 -10.57
C SER A 74 7.47 9.54 -10.46
N GLY A 75 6.29 9.19 -10.97
CA GLY A 75 5.06 10.01 -10.90
C GLY A 75 4.53 10.23 -9.48
N LEU A 76 5.06 9.53 -8.46
CA LEU A 76 4.75 9.78 -7.06
C LEU A 76 5.52 10.97 -6.47
N SER A 77 6.60 11.41 -7.12
CA SER A 77 7.40 12.54 -6.66
C SER A 77 6.58 13.84 -6.67
N GLY A 78 6.58 14.55 -5.54
CA GLY A 78 5.83 15.79 -5.35
C GLY A 78 4.32 15.64 -5.18
N LYS A 79 3.78 14.42 -5.33
CA LYS A 79 2.36 14.14 -5.16
C LYS A 79 1.96 13.97 -3.69
N LYS A 80 0.71 14.32 -3.37
CA LYS A 80 0.10 13.94 -2.11
C LYS A 80 -0.15 12.43 -2.12
N VAL A 81 0.45 11.71 -1.18
CA VAL A 81 0.30 10.26 -1.03
C VAL A 81 -0.24 9.94 0.35
N ALA A 82 -1.26 9.12 0.42
CA ALA A 82 -1.75 8.54 1.66
C ALA A 82 -1.47 7.04 1.68
N LEU A 83 -1.08 6.50 2.83
CA LEU A 83 -0.70 5.10 2.99
C LEU A 83 -1.74 4.34 3.80
N PHE A 84 -2.20 3.22 3.29
CA PHE A 84 -3.16 2.34 3.96
C PHE A 84 -2.55 0.95 4.15
N PHE A 85 -2.44 0.51 5.41
CA PHE A 85 -1.88 -0.79 5.75
C PHE A 85 -2.91 -1.69 6.41
N THR A 86 -2.93 -2.97 6.01
CA THR A 86 -3.60 -4.04 6.76
C THR A 86 -2.56 -4.98 7.35
N GLN A 87 -2.76 -5.41 8.60
CA GLN A 87 -1.84 -6.30 9.31
C GLN A 87 -2.58 -7.14 10.36
N ASP A 88 -1.97 -8.25 10.79
CA ASP A 88 -2.53 -9.09 11.86
C ASP A 88 -2.22 -8.51 13.24
N ALA A 89 -1.01 -8.00 13.41
CA ALA A 89 -0.51 -7.38 14.65
C ALA A 89 0.31 -6.13 14.31
N PRO A 90 0.46 -5.17 15.23
CA PRO A 90 1.22 -3.95 14.99
C PRO A 90 2.65 -4.22 14.50
N LYS A 91 3.01 -3.60 13.36
CA LYS A 91 4.32 -3.74 12.72
C LYS A 91 4.85 -2.36 12.34
N PRO A 92 5.45 -1.62 13.28
CA PRO A 92 5.76 -0.20 13.14
C PRO A 92 6.70 0.13 11.98
N TYR A 93 7.62 -0.79 11.66
CA TYR A 93 8.63 -0.55 10.62
C TYR A 93 8.09 -0.50 9.19
N ALA A 94 6.89 -1.07 8.93
CA ALA A 94 6.34 -1.11 7.57
C ALA A 94 6.06 0.29 7.01
N VAL A 95 5.57 1.20 7.85
CA VAL A 95 5.28 2.58 7.46
C VAL A 95 6.56 3.29 7.05
N GLU A 96 7.59 3.26 7.89
CA GLU A 96 8.85 3.95 7.63
C GLU A 96 9.59 3.37 6.42
N LYS A 97 9.60 2.04 6.28
CA LYS A 97 10.15 1.39 5.09
C LYS A 97 9.42 1.82 3.81
N THR A 98 8.09 1.97 3.86
CA THR A 98 7.33 2.38 2.68
C THR A 98 7.58 3.85 2.34
N LYS A 99 7.64 4.73 3.34
CA LYS A 99 8.00 6.15 3.12
C LYS A 99 9.40 6.30 2.51
N ALA A 100 10.35 5.47 2.97
CA ALA A 100 11.73 5.50 2.46
C ALA A 100 11.83 5.14 0.96
N LEU A 101 10.86 4.41 0.39
CA LEU A 101 10.80 4.11 -1.03
C LEU A 101 10.37 5.31 -1.88
N MET A 102 9.74 6.33 -1.28
CA MET A 102 9.22 7.50 -1.97
C MET A 102 9.62 8.81 -1.25
N PRO A 103 10.92 9.11 -1.14
CA PRO A 103 11.42 10.20 -0.30
C PRO A 103 10.95 11.59 -0.77
N ASN A 104 10.56 11.73 -2.03
CA ASN A 104 10.09 12.97 -2.62
C ASN A 104 8.56 13.09 -2.70
N ALA A 105 7.81 12.11 -2.21
CA ALA A 105 6.37 12.19 -2.10
C ALA A 105 5.96 12.97 -0.84
N ASN A 106 4.86 13.72 -0.94
CA ASN A 106 4.26 14.38 0.22
C ASN A 106 3.29 13.42 0.91
N VAL A 107 3.74 12.68 1.93
CA VAL A 107 2.89 11.75 2.67
C VAL A 107 1.95 12.52 3.60
N VAL A 108 0.69 12.66 3.19
CA VAL A 108 -0.35 13.45 3.86
C VAL A 108 -1.17 12.65 4.87
N GLY A 109 -1.11 11.32 4.88
CA GLY A 109 -1.85 10.51 5.83
C GLY A 109 -1.40 9.06 5.86
N VAL A 110 -1.55 8.43 7.02
CA VAL A 110 -1.29 7.00 7.22
C VAL A 110 -2.41 6.38 8.02
N LEU A 111 -2.99 5.31 7.54
CA LEU A 111 -3.92 4.48 8.28
C LEU A 111 -3.42 3.04 8.32
N THR A 112 -3.31 2.50 9.53
CA THR A 112 -3.02 1.08 9.75
C THR A 112 -4.19 0.42 10.45
N VAL A 113 -4.69 -0.67 9.88
CA VAL A 113 -5.78 -1.44 10.44
C VAL A 113 -5.30 -2.85 10.76
N SER A 114 -5.44 -3.22 12.03
CA SER A 114 -5.16 -4.59 12.48
C SER A 114 -6.43 -5.42 12.46
N LYS A 115 -6.32 -6.69 12.07
CA LYS A 115 -7.44 -7.64 12.02
C LYS A 115 -8.65 -7.14 11.20
N ALA A 116 -8.39 -6.50 10.07
CA ALA A 116 -9.41 -5.86 9.22
C ALA A 116 -10.58 -6.78 8.82
N LEU A 117 -10.32 -8.09 8.68
CA LEU A 117 -11.34 -9.08 8.31
C LEU A 117 -12.19 -9.56 9.48
N SER A 118 -11.69 -9.48 10.71
CA SER A 118 -12.41 -9.95 11.91
C SER A 118 -13.38 -8.91 12.46
N ASP A 119 -13.15 -7.62 12.17
CA ASP A 119 -14.04 -6.53 12.56
C ASP A 119 -14.21 -5.54 11.40
N LYS A 120 -15.06 -5.93 10.46
CA LYS A 120 -15.33 -5.13 9.26
C LYS A 120 -16.01 -3.81 9.57
N ALA A 121 -16.95 -3.78 10.51
CA ALA A 121 -17.72 -2.57 10.83
C ALA A 121 -16.81 -1.49 11.46
N GLU A 122 -15.96 -1.89 12.39
CA GLU A 122 -14.99 -0.98 13.02
C GLU A 122 -13.93 -0.52 12.01
N THR A 123 -13.48 -1.43 11.14
CA THR A 123 -12.55 -1.10 10.05
C THR A 123 -13.16 -0.06 9.11
N GLU A 124 -14.40 -0.24 8.69
CA GLU A 124 -15.10 0.68 7.81
C GLU A 124 -15.23 2.08 8.43
N LYS A 125 -15.61 2.17 9.71
CA LYS A 125 -15.66 3.44 10.45
C LYS A 125 -14.32 4.17 10.44
N LYS A 126 -13.22 3.46 10.73
CA LYS A 126 -11.85 4.01 10.71
C LYS A 126 -11.46 4.53 9.34
N VAL A 127 -11.76 3.75 8.28
CA VAL A 127 -11.47 4.15 6.90
C VAL A 127 -12.28 5.38 6.51
N VAL A 128 -13.57 5.44 6.80
CA VAL A 128 -14.43 6.59 6.48
C VAL A 128 -13.95 7.85 7.20
N ALA A 129 -13.65 7.76 8.50
CA ALA A 129 -13.12 8.87 9.26
C ALA A 129 -11.80 9.38 8.70
N TRP A 130 -10.88 8.46 8.37
CA TRP A 130 -9.60 8.81 7.75
C TRP A 130 -9.76 9.46 6.38
N CYS A 131 -10.64 8.93 5.53
CA CYS A 131 -10.96 9.54 4.25
C CYS A 131 -11.49 10.97 4.41
N THR A 132 -12.29 11.24 5.43
CA THR A 132 -12.78 12.59 5.72
C THR A 132 -11.63 13.55 6.05
N THR A 133 -10.63 13.11 6.81
CA THR A 133 -9.46 13.94 7.11
C THR A 133 -8.61 14.23 5.87
N LEU A 134 -8.48 13.26 4.95
CA LEU A 134 -7.72 13.46 3.72
C LEU A 134 -8.36 14.47 2.77
N LYS A 135 -9.70 14.60 2.77
CA LYS A 135 -10.42 15.60 1.96
C LYS A 135 -10.17 17.04 2.40
N GLN A 136 -9.67 17.26 3.60
CA GLN A 136 -9.44 18.59 4.18
C GLN A 136 -8.00 19.08 3.96
N GLN A 137 -7.14 18.27 3.34
CA GLN A 137 -5.74 18.57 3.05
C GLN A 137 -5.51 18.89 1.57
#